data_cc8c100a397746948b510029a88cc83c
#
_entry.id   cc8c100a397746948b510029a88cc83c
#
_cell.length_a   1.000
_cell.length_b   1.000
_cell.length_c   1.000
_cell.angle_alpha   90.00
_cell.angle_beta   90.00
_cell.angle_gamma   90.00
#
_symmetry.space_group_name_H-M   'P 1'
#
loop_
_entity.id
_entity.type
_entity.pdbx_description
1 polymer ?
#
loop_
_entity_poly.entity_id
_entity_poly.type
_entity_poly.pdbx_seq_one_letter_code
_entity_poly.pdbx_strand_id
1 'polypeptide(L)'
;MALDKNGIAQRIAKEVKDGYYVNLGIGIPTLVANFVRDDIQVEFQSENGILGMGPFPFEGEEDADLINAGKQTITALPGASFFDSATSFGMIRGQHVDLTILGAMEVAENGDIANWKIPGKMVKGMGGAMDLVASAENIIVAMMHTNKAGESKLLKRCSLPLTGVGCVTKIVTNLAVIEVTDEGFKLLERAPGVSVEEIQQATEGKLIVEGEIPEMKLG
;
A
#
# COMPACT_ATOMS: atom_id res chain seq x y z
N MET A 1 -11.81 15.74 9.38
CA MET A 1 -12.66 15.00 8.41
C MET A 1 -11.85 13.82 7.89
N ALA A 2 -12.43 12.61 7.82
CA ALA A 2 -11.73 11.44 7.27
C ALA A 2 -11.23 11.70 5.84
N LEU A 3 -10.04 11.16 5.50
CA LEU A 3 -9.45 11.31 4.17
C LEU A 3 -10.24 10.52 3.12
N ASP A 4 -10.21 10.98 1.90
CA ASP A 4 -10.56 10.18 0.73
C ASP A 4 -9.36 9.34 0.26
N LYS A 5 -9.53 8.60 -0.85
CA LYS A 5 -8.47 7.77 -1.42
C LYS A 5 -7.24 8.57 -1.87
N ASN A 6 -7.44 9.78 -2.37
CA ASN A 6 -6.35 10.66 -2.77
C ASN A 6 -5.57 11.17 -1.57
N GLY A 7 -6.26 11.56 -0.49
CA GLY A 7 -5.61 11.97 0.76
C GLY A 7 -4.77 10.85 1.38
N ILE A 8 -5.24 9.59 1.35
CA ILE A 8 -4.46 8.43 1.76
C ILE A 8 -3.20 8.30 0.91
N ALA A 9 -3.35 8.35 -0.42
CA ALA A 9 -2.23 8.22 -1.36
C ALA A 9 -1.21 9.37 -1.19
N GLN A 10 -1.69 10.61 -1.03
CA GLN A 10 -0.86 11.78 -0.79
C GLN A 10 -0.06 11.67 0.51
N ARG A 11 -0.69 11.14 1.59
CA ARG A 11 0.05 10.89 2.83
C ARG A 11 1.12 9.82 2.66
N ILE A 12 0.82 8.73 1.93
CA ILE A 12 1.78 7.65 1.67
C ILE A 12 2.95 8.13 0.81
N ALA A 13 2.72 9.00 -0.16
CA ALA A 13 3.77 9.54 -1.02
C ALA A 13 4.91 10.21 -0.23
N LYS A 14 4.68 10.67 0.99
CA LYS A 14 5.70 11.23 1.88
C LYS A 14 6.66 10.17 2.46
N GLU A 15 6.31 8.90 2.39
CA GLU A 15 7.19 7.78 2.78
C GLU A 15 8.18 7.39 1.67
N VAL A 16 7.92 7.85 0.43
CA VAL A 16 8.79 7.57 -0.71
C VAL A 16 10.03 8.46 -0.64
N LYS A 17 11.21 7.86 -0.75
CA LYS A 17 12.50 8.55 -0.66
C LYS A 17 13.21 8.57 -2.01
N ASP A 18 14.15 9.50 -2.13
CA ASP A 18 15.02 9.59 -3.30
C ASP A 18 15.81 8.29 -3.51
N GLY A 19 15.87 7.84 -4.76
CA GLY A 19 16.54 6.60 -5.16
C GLY A 19 15.76 5.31 -4.89
N TYR A 20 14.51 5.37 -4.38
CA TYR A 20 13.72 4.17 -4.10
C TYR A 20 13.22 3.47 -5.36
N TYR A 21 13.24 2.13 -5.30
CA TYR A 21 12.49 1.24 -6.16
C TYR A 21 11.18 0.88 -5.46
N VAL A 22 10.05 1.24 -6.07
CA VAL A 22 8.73 1.16 -5.44
C VAL A 22 7.80 0.27 -6.24
N ASN A 23 7.18 -0.73 -5.59
CA ASN A 23 6.11 -1.50 -6.18
C ASN A 23 4.75 -1.03 -5.65
N LEU A 24 3.81 -0.80 -6.57
CA LEU A 24 2.46 -0.32 -6.26
C LEU A 24 1.42 -1.39 -6.56
N GLY A 25 0.73 -1.84 -5.52
CA GLY A 25 -0.45 -2.69 -5.64
C GLY A 25 -1.63 -1.98 -6.29
N ILE A 26 -2.65 -2.74 -6.65
CA ILE A 26 -3.86 -2.26 -7.34
C ILE A 26 -4.76 -1.43 -6.41
N GLY A 27 -5.34 -0.36 -6.93
CA GLY A 27 -6.35 0.46 -6.23
C GLY A 27 -5.77 1.73 -5.60
N ILE A 28 -5.93 1.95 -4.28
CA ILE A 28 -5.36 3.14 -3.61
C ILE A 28 -3.84 3.25 -3.83
N PRO A 29 -3.05 2.16 -3.76
CA PRO A 29 -1.62 2.24 -3.98
C PRO A 29 -1.21 2.86 -5.33
N THR A 30 -1.91 2.58 -6.42
CA THR A 30 -1.56 3.16 -7.74
C THR A 30 -1.68 4.68 -7.77
N LEU A 31 -2.50 5.28 -6.92
CA LEU A 31 -2.65 6.74 -6.85
C LEU A 31 -1.42 7.43 -6.24
N VAL A 32 -0.58 6.70 -5.51
CA VAL A 32 0.60 7.27 -4.82
C VAL A 32 1.56 7.91 -5.80
N ALA A 33 1.74 7.31 -6.98
CA ALA A 33 2.61 7.85 -8.03
C ALA A 33 2.27 9.30 -8.44
N ASN A 34 0.99 9.71 -8.31
CA ASN A 34 0.55 11.06 -8.66
C ASN A 34 0.96 12.13 -7.64
N PHE A 35 1.44 11.74 -6.47
CA PHE A 35 1.74 12.61 -5.35
C PHE A 35 3.20 12.56 -4.90
N VAL A 36 4.03 11.76 -5.56
CA VAL A 36 5.47 11.75 -5.29
C VAL A 36 6.04 13.09 -5.75
N ARG A 37 6.96 13.61 -4.94
CA ARG A 37 7.59 14.92 -5.20
C ARG A 37 8.47 14.86 -6.45
N ASP A 38 8.45 15.94 -7.22
CA ASP A 38 9.23 16.06 -8.47
C ASP A 38 10.74 16.25 -8.23
N ASP A 39 11.16 16.54 -6.99
CA ASP A 39 12.56 16.78 -6.61
C ASP A 39 13.32 15.51 -6.20
N ILE A 40 12.68 14.34 -6.29
CA ILE A 40 13.29 13.04 -6.00
C ILE A 40 13.20 12.11 -7.21
N GLN A 41 14.18 11.23 -7.36
CA GLN A 41 14.16 10.16 -8.36
C GLN A 41 13.59 8.89 -7.74
N VAL A 42 12.54 8.35 -8.36
CA VAL A 42 11.86 7.12 -7.92
C VAL A 42 11.61 6.25 -9.13
N GLU A 43 11.96 4.98 -9.02
CA GLU A 43 11.70 4.00 -10.06
C GLU A 43 10.51 3.12 -9.66
N PHE A 44 9.41 3.26 -10.41
CA PHE A 44 8.24 2.40 -10.21
C PHE A 44 8.41 1.09 -10.97
N GLN A 45 8.34 -0.02 -10.24
CA GLN A 45 8.37 -1.38 -10.75
C GLN A 45 6.96 -1.94 -10.81
N SER A 46 6.60 -2.58 -11.93
CA SER A 46 5.41 -3.41 -12.02
C SER A 46 5.81 -4.86 -12.23
N GLU A 47 5.24 -5.78 -11.43
CA GLU A 47 5.66 -7.18 -11.40
C GLU A 47 5.45 -7.92 -12.74
N ASN A 48 4.61 -7.41 -13.63
CA ASN A 48 4.42 -7.98 -14.98
C ASN A 48 5.59 -7.72 -15.94
N GLY A 49 6.60 -6.92 -15.56
CA GLY A 49 7.88 -6.86 -16.26
C GLY A 49 8.33 -5.49 -16.75
N ILE A 50 8.05 -4.43 -16.01
CA ILE A 50 8.58 -3.08 -16.31
C ILE A 50 9.20 -2.44 -15.07
N LEU A 51 10.33 -1.78 -15.26
CA LEU A 51 10.96 -0.83 -14.36
C LEU A 51 11.04 0.53 -15.08
N GLY A 52 10.68 1.61 -14.41
CA GLY A 52 10.52 2.93 -15.02
C GLY A 52 9.11 3.12 -15.61
N MET A 53 8.09 2.64 -14.89
CA MET A 53 6.70 2.85 -15.24
C MET A 53 6.36 4.34 -15.16
N GLY A 54 5.84 4.90 -16.25
CA GLY A 54 5.41 6.28 -16.36
C GLY A 54 3.93 6.49 -16.05
N PRO A 55 3.43 7.73 -16.23
CA PRO A 55 2.03 8.08 -16.02
C PRO A 55 1.09 7.38 -17.01
N PHE A 56 -0.21 7.52 -16.78
CA PHE A 56 -1.22 7.08 -17.74
C PHE A 56 -1.09 7.87 -19.06
N PRO A 57 -1.26 7.20 -20.22
CA PRO A 57 -1.25 7.88 -21.52
C PRO A 57 -2.44 8.84 -21.65
N PHE A 58 -2.34 9.82 -22.55
CA PHE A 58 -3.48 10.60 -22.97
C PHE A 58 -4.41 9.76 -23.84
N GLU A 59 -5.67 10.16 -23.91
CA GLU A 59 -6.68 9.50 -24.76
C GLU A 59 -6.23 9.46 -26.23
N GLY A 60 -6.18 8.25 -26.80
CA GLY A 60 -5.70 7.99 -28.16
C GLY A 60 -4.21 7.73 -28.31
N GLU A 61 -3.44 7.76 -27.21
CA GLU A 61 -2.01 7.45 -27.18
C GLU A 61 -1.72 6.11 -26.47
N GLU A 62 -2.78 5.34 -26.16
CA GLU A 62 -2.66 4.08 -25.41
C GLU A 62 -1.97 3.01 -26.24
N ASP A 63 -0.97 2.38 -25.69
CA ASP A 63 -0.38 1.14 -26.21
C ASP A 63 -0.98 -0.05 -25.46
N ALA A 64 -1.68 -0.93 -26.18
CA ALA A 64 -2.37 -2.08 -25.59
C ALA A 64 -1.41 -3.12 -24.99
N ASP A 65 -0.16 -3.16 -25.42
CA ASP A 65 0.88 -4.05 -24.91
C ASP A 65 1.60 -3.46 -23.71
N LEU A 66 1.42 -2.16 -23.41
CA LEU A 66 2.07 -1.46 -22.32
C LEU A 66 1.11 -1.26 -21.14
N ILE A 67 1.03 -2.26 -20.28
CA ILE A 67 0.10 -2.27 -19.15
C ILE A 67 0.82 -2.52 -17.83
N ASN A 68 0.26 -1.97 -16.72
CA ASN A 68 0.69 -2.30 -15.38
C ASN A 68 0.07 -3.63 -14.90
N ALA A 69 0.46 -4.08 -13.72
CA ALA A 69 -0.09 -5.29 -13.07
C ALA A 69 -1.61 -5.20 -12.83
N GLY A 70 -2.16 -3.99 -12.74
CA GLY A 70 -3.61 -3.71 -12.65
C GLY A 70 -4.34 -3.76 -13.98
N LYS A 71 -3.64 -4.09 -15.09
CA LYS A 71 -4.16 -4.12 -16.48
C LYS A 71 -4.62 -2.76 -16.98
N GLN A 72 -4.05 -1.68 -16.47
CA GLN A 72 -4.27 -0.34 -16.97
C GLN A 72 -3.12 0.01 -17.92
N THR A 73 -3.43 0.65 -19.03
CA THR A 73 -2.41 1.19 -19.96
C THR A 73 -1.57 2.24 -19.25
N ILE A 74 -0.27 2.19 -19.48
CA ILE A 74 0.72 3.10 -18.90
C ILE A 74 1.65 3.62 -19.97
N THR A 75 2.50 4.58 -19.64
CA THR A 75 3.65 4.96 -20.43
C THR A 75 4.93 4.40 -19.83
N ALA A 76 6.00 4.37 -20.59
CA ALA A 76 7.35 4.06 -20.10
C ALA A 76 8.17 5.35 -20.04
N LEU A 77 8.89 5.56 -18.95
CA LEU A 77 9.82 6.69 -18.83
C LEU A 77 11.04 6.46 -19.73
N PRO A 78 11.73 7.52 -20.20
CA PRO A 78 13.02 7.37 -20.89
C PRO A 78 14.00 6.59 -20.02
N GLY A 79 14.54 5.49 -20.58
CA GLY A 79 15.42 4.58 -19.83
C GLY A 79 14.73 3.40 -19.16
N ALA A 80 13.40 3.30 -19.27
CA ALA A 80 12.65 2.15 -18.75
C ALA A 80 13.19 0.82 -19.30
N SER A 81 13.13 -0.21 -18.48
CA SER A 81 13.58 -1.56 -18.81
C SER A 81 12.41 -2.53 -18.78
N PHE A 82 12.38 -3.43 -19.78
CA PHE A 82 11.38 -4.50 -19.88
C PHE A 82 12.07 -5.85 -19.69
N PHE A 83 11.41 -6.74 -18.96
CA PHE A 83 11.96 -8.05 -18.62
C PHE A 83 10.84 -9.08 -18.41
N ASP A 84 11.22 -10.34 -18.43
CA ASP A 84 10.29 -11.42 -18.19
C ASP A 84 9.89 -11.56 -16.70
N SER A 85 8.88 -12.37 -16.44
CA SER A 85 8.39 -12.60 -15.07
C SER A 85 9.45 -13.23 -14.16
N ALA A 86 10.36 -14.06 -14.66
CA ALA A 86 11.41 -14.66 -13.85
C ALA A 86 12.38 -13.60 -13.34
N THR A 87 12.78 -12.66 -14.18
CA THR A 87 13.62 -11.52 -13.82
C THR A 87 12.88 -10.60 -12.83
N SER A 88 11.60 -10.27 -13.11
CA SER A 88 10.79 -9.43 -12.24
C SER A 88 10.69 -9.99 -10.82
N PHE A 89 10.31 -11.25 -10.69
CA PHE A 89 10.21 -11.91 -9.38
C PHE A 89 11.59 -12.18 -8.76
N GLY A 90 12.63 -12.30 -9.59
CA GLY A 90 14.02 -12.31 -9.12
C GLY A 90 14.41 -11.02 -8.42
N MET A 91 14.02 -9.85 -8.95
CA MET A 91 14.23 -8.54 -8.31
C MET A 91 13.47 -8.45 -6.98
N ILE A 92 12.20 -8.86 -6.95
CA ILE A 92 11.36 -8.83 -5.75
C ILE A 92 11.97 -9.75 -4.67
N ARG A 93 12.23 -11.01 -4.98
CA ARG A 93 12.78 -11.99 -4.03
C ARG A 93 14.23 -11.68 -3.64
N GLY A 94 14.96 -11.00 -4.50
CA GLY A 94 16.33 -10.52 -4.24
C GLY A 94 16.39 -9.27 -3.37
N GLN A 95 15.25 -8.78 -2.87
CA GLN A 95 15.16 -7.57 -2.02
C GLN A 95 15.66 -6.29 -2.72
N HIS A 96 15.40 -6.19 -4.03
CA HIS A 96 15.73 -5.00 -4.81
C HIS A 96 14.55 -3.99 -4.90
N VAL A 97 13.50 -4.20 -4.12
CA VAL A 97 12.36 -3.29 -3.98
C VAL A 97 12.40 -2.71 -2.56
N ASP A 98 12.63 -1.41 -2.46
CA ASP A 98 12.78 -0.72 -1.17
C ASP A 98 11.45 -0.53 -0.45
N LEU A 99 10.37 -0.34 -1.21
CA LEU A 99 9.04 -0.07 -0.68
C LEU A 99 7.97 -0.77 -1.51
N THR A 100 7.14 -1.53 -0.84
CA THR A 100 5.92 -2.10 -1.42
C THR A 100 4.68 -1.47 -0.77
N ILE A 101 3.75 -0.98 -1.59
CA ILE A 101 2.49 -0.40 -1.11
C ILE A 101 1.35 -1.29 -1.59
N LEU A 102 0.59 -1.86 -0.67
CA LEU A 102 -0.47 -2.82 -0.96
C LEU A 102 -1.83 -2.36 -0.42
N GLY A 103 -2.89 -2.75 -1.09
CA GLY A 103 -4.23 -2.73 -0.52
C GLY A 103 -4.48 -3.96 0.37
N ALA A 104 -5.32 -3.81 1.41
CA ALA A 104 -5.71 -4.93 2.25
C ALA A 104 -7.22 -4.98 2.50
N MET A 105 -7.71 -6.19 2.77
CA MET A 105 -9.05 -6.44 3.32
C MET A 105 -8.99 -6.40 4.83
N GLU A 106 -7.96 -7.02 5.43
CA GLU A 106 -7.70 -7.07 6.86
C GLU A 106 -6.19 -6.98 7.12
N VAL A 107 -5.81 -6.35 8.24
CA VAL A 107 -4.47 -6.38 8.81
C VAL A 107 -4.59 -6.68 10.31
N ALA A 108 -3.77 -7.58 10.82
CA ALA A 108 -3.73 -7.92 12.24
C ALA A 108 -2.63 -7.12 12.97
N GLU A 109 -2.79 -6.98 14.28
CA GLU A 109 -1.88 -6.23 15.15
C GLU A 109 -0.44 -6.76 15.19
N ASN A 110 -0.24 -8.03 14.77
CA ASN A 110 1.07 -8.65 14.61
C ASN A 110 1.67 -8.49 13.19
N GLY A 111 1.04 -7.70 12.31
CA GLY A 111 1.52 -7.47 10.95
C GLY A 111 1.09 -8.50 9.90
N ASP A 112 0.20 -9.43 10.23
CA ASP A 112 -0.41 -10.31 9.23
C ASP A 112 -1.30 -9.53 8.29
N ILE A 113 -1.32 -9.91 7.00
CA ILE A 113 -2.14 -9.26 5.96
C ILE A 113 -2.99 -10.28 5.21
N ALA A 114 -4.24 -9.90 4.92
CA ALA A 114 -5.14 -10.64 4.05
C ALA A 114 -5.72 -9.73 2.97
N ASN A 115 -5.50 -10.04 1.68
CA ASN A 115 -5.93 -9.20 0.58
C ASN A 115 -6.38 -9.92 -0.69
N TRP A 116 -6.45 -11.26 -0.71
CA TRP A 116 -6.66 -12.00 -1.96
C TRP A 116 -7.95 -12.80 -2.04
N LYS A 117 -8.55 -13.19 -0.91
CA LYS A 117 -9.71 -14.09 -0.89
C LYS A 117 -10.68 -13.76 0.24
N ILE A 118 -11.97 -13.73 -0.11
CA ILE A 118 -13.07 -13.78 0.85
C ILE A 118 -13.81 -15.11 0.60
N PRO A 119 -13.73 -16.09 1.53
CA PRO A 119 -14.37 -17.40 1.36
C PRO A 119 -15.84 -17.28 1.02
N GLY A 120 -16.29 -18.03 0.00
CA GLY A 120 -17.69 -18.03 -0.44
C GLY A 120 -18.18 -16.79 -1.20
N LYS A 121 -17.35 -15.73 -1.30
CA LYS A 121 -17.75 -14.47 -1.98
C LYS A 121 -16.84 -14.08 -3.12
N MET A 122 -15.52 -14.09 -2.92
CA MET A 122 -14.58 -13.51 -3.89
C MET A 122 -13.20 -14.15 -3.79
N VAL A 123 -12.60 -14.43 -4.95
CA VAL A 123 -11.18 -14.75 -5.08
C VAL A 123 -10.59 -13.80 -6.12
N LYS A 124 -9.77 -12.85 -5.68
CA LYS A 124 -9.04 -11.95 -6.59
C LYS A 124 -7.78 -12.57 -7.17
N GLY A 125 -7.33 -13.67 -6.56
CA GLY A 125 -6.01 -14.25 -6.84
C GLY A 125 -4.92 -13.54 -6.04
N MET A 126 -3.81 -14.24 -5.85
CA MET A 126 -2.67 -13.76 -5.07
C MET A 126 -1.81 -12.77 -5.85
N GLY A 127 -1.73 -12.95 -7.18
CA GLY A 127 -0.77 -12.22 -8.01
C GLY A 127 0.65 -12.32 -7.43
N GLY A 128 1.41 -11.25 -7.53
CA GLY A 128 2.74 -11.09 -6.92
C GLY A 128 2.76 -10.73 -5.44
N ALA A 129 1.58 -10.54 -4.81
CA ALA A 129 1.52 -10.00 -3.45
C ALA A 129 2.24 -10.88 -2.41
N MET A 130 2.16 -12.20 -2.54
CA MET A 130 2.84 -13.12 -1.61
C MET A 130 4.36 -13.06 -1.72
N ASP A 131 4.90 -12.86 -2.92
CA ASP A 131 6.35 -12.67 -3.11
C ASP A 131 6.80 -11.31 -2.58
N LEU A 132 6.02 -10.26 -2.82
CA LEU A 132 6.29 -8.91 -2.32
C LEU A 132 6.33 -8.88 -0.78
N VAL A 133 5.33 -9.45 -0.11
CA VAL A 133 5.26 -9.45 1.37
C VAL A 133 6.28 -10.38 2.02
N ALA A 134 6.82 -11.34 1.29
CA ALA A 134 7.86 -12.22 1.79
C ALA A 134 9.27 -11.62 1.68
N SER A 135 9.45 -10.56 0.91
CA SER A 135 10.79 -10.10 0.51
C SER A 135 11.03 -8.61 0.72
N ALA A 136 10.01 -7.77 0.65
CA ALA A 136 10.20 -6.33 0.83
C ALA A 136 10.48 -5.97 2.30
N GLU A 137 11.46 -5.07 2.53
CA GLU A 137 11.79 -4.59 3.86
C GLU A 137 10.70 -3.66 4.42
N ASN A 138 10.09 -2.85 3.56
CA ASN A 138 9.08 -1.88 3.94
C ASN A 138 7.77 -2.16 3.22
N ILE A 139 6.76 -2.53 3.98
CA ILE A 139 5.42 -2.80 3.46
C ILE A 139 4.43 -1.83 4.09
N ILE A 140 3.89 -0.94 3.26
CA ILE A 140 2.84 0.00 3.65
C ILE A 140 1.50 -0.49 3.13
N VAL A 141 0.52 -0.59 4.00
CA VAL A 141 -0.86 -0.89 3.61
C VAL A 141 -1.66 0.39 3.47
N ALA A 142 -2.27 0.57 2.28
CA ALA A 142 -3.20 1.63 1.93
C ALA A 142 -4.63 1.12 1.90
N MET A 143 -5.49 1.51 2.84
CA MET A 143 -6.86 1.02 2.91
C MET A 143 -7.81 1.95 3.68
N MET A 144 -9.12 1.73 3.53
CA MET A 144 -10.10 2.32 4.46
C MET A 144 -9.98 1.64 5.82
N HIS A 145 -10.15 2.39 6.89
CA HIS A 145 -10.02 1.91 8.28
C HIS A 145 -11.08 0.87 8.64
N THR A 146 -12.30 1.10 8.14
CA THR A 146 -13.45 0.21 8.33
C THR A 146 -13.99 -0.30 7.00
N ASN A 147 -14.79 -1.34 7.03
CA ASN A 147 -15.57 -1.81 5.90
C ASN A 147 -16.86 -0.97 5.73
N LYS A 148 -17.68 -1.30 4.72
CA LYS A 148 -18.93 -0.57 4.44
C LYS A 148 -19.99 -0.69 5.56
N ALA A 149 -19.87 -1.69 6.42
CA ALA A 149 -20.76 -1.88 7.58
C ALA A 149 -20.25 -1.15 8.84
N GLY A 150 -19.09 -0.46 8.75
CA GLY A 150 -18.45 0.23 9.87
C GLY A 150 -17.58 -0.68 10.75
N GLU A 151 -17.40 -1.95 10.37
CA GLU A 151 -16.57 -2.88 11.13
C GLU A 151 -15.08 -2.63 10.85
N SER A 152 -14.25 -2.79 11.86
CA SER A 152 -12.80 -2.61 11.76
C SER A 152 -12.17 -3.56 10.75
N LYS A 153 -11.17 -3.06 10.04
CA LYS A 153 -10.26 -3.85 9.20
C LYS A 153 -8.88 -4.01 9.83
N LEU A 154 -8.65 -3.32 10.96
CA LEU A 154 -7.48 -3.46 11.81
C LEU A 154 -7.87 -4.34 13.00
N LEU A 155 -7.45 -5.59 12.94
CA LEU A 155 -7.96 -6.66 13.80
C LEU A 155 -6.90 -7.16 14.77
N LYS A 156 -7.33 -7.83 15.82
CA LYS A 156 -6.43 -8.59 16.68
C LYS A 156 -5.80 -9.76 15.92
N ARG A 157 -6.58 -10.42 15.07
CA ARG A 157 -6.16 -11.49 14.16
C ARG A 157 -6.97 -11.43 12.88
N CYS A 158 -6.33 -11.67 11.74
CA CYS A 158 -7.05 -11.79 10.48
C CYS A 158 -8.01 -12.99 10.53
N SER A 159 -9.22 -12.77 10.04
CA SER A 159 -10.23 -13.82 9.84
C SER A 159 -10.19 -14.43 8.44
N LEU A 160 -9.65 -13.68 7.48
CA LEU A 160 -9.49 -14.09 6.09
C LEU A 160 -8.18 -14.83 5.85
N PRO A 161 -8.09 -15.66 4.77
CA PRO A 161 -6.85 -16.32 4.39
C PRO A 161 -5.71 -15.33 4.18
N LEU A 162 -4.58 -15.58 4.84
CA LEU A 162 -3.44 -14.69 4.84
C LEU A 162 -2.74 -14.63 3.48
N THR A 163 -2.22 -13.46 3.17
CA THR A 163 -1.27 -13.19 2.08
C THR A 163 0.17 -13.25 2.59
N GLY A 164 0.40 -12.73 3.79
CA GLY A 164 1.68 -12.72 4.48
C GLY A 164 1.52 -12.69 5.99
N VAL A 165 2.56 -13.09 6.70
CA VAL A 165 2.62 -13.22 8.15
C VAL A 165 3.67 -12.25 8.69
N GLY A 166 3.29 -11.38 9.64
CA GLY A 166 4.20 -10.50 10.35
C GLY A 166 5.00 -9.55 9.45
N CYS A 167 4.46 -9.15 8.30
CA CYS A 167 5.22 -8.44 7.27
C CYS A 167 4.84 -6.95 7.10
N VAL A 168 3.67 -6.54 7.56
CA VAL A 168 3.24 -5.14 7.45
C VAL A 168 4.01 -4.28 8.44
N THR A 169 4.65 -3.22 7.96
CA THR A 169 5.40 -2.28 8.80
C THR A 169 4.59 -1.04 9.13
N LYS A 170 3.75 -0.59 8.20
CA LYS A 170 2.94 0.63 8.38
C LYS A 170 1.59 0.52 7.68
N ILE A 171 0.59 1.17 8.26
CA ILE A 171 -0.77 1.23 7.70
C ILE A 171 -1.17 2.71 7.60
N VAL A 172 -1.66 3.11 6.44
CA VAL A 172 -2.25 4.43 6.23
C VAL A 172 -3.71 4.26 5.82
N THR A 173 -4.59 4.83 6.63
CA THR A 173 -6.02 4.76 6.40
C THR A 173 -6.61 6.16 6.21
N ASN A 174 -7.91 6.20 5.98
CA ASN A 174 -8.66 7.46 5.97
C ASN A 174 -8.74 8.14 7.35
N LEU A 175 -8.36 7.45 8.45
CA LEU A 175 -8.42 7.98 9.81
C LEU A 175 -7.04 8.19 10.44
N ALA A 176 -6.06 7.35 10.11
CA ALA A 176 -4.81 7.26 10.86
C ALA A 176 -3.61 6.80 10.04
N VAL A 177 -2.40 7.19 10.48
CA VAL A 177 -1.13 6.53 10.18
C VAL A 177 -0.75 5.70 11.41
N ILE A 178 -0.48 4.42 11.19
CA ILE A 178 -0.22 3.44 12.23
C ILE A 178 1.05 2.68 11.88
N GLU A 179 1.96 2.56 12.82
CA GLU A 179 3.10 1.66 12.77
C GLU A 179 2.69 0.31 13.39
N VAL A 180 3.10 -0.78 12.76
CA VAL A 180 2.92 -2.12 13.34
C VAL A 180 4.15 -2.45 14.16
N THR A 181 3.96 -2.78 15.43
CA THR A 181 5.03 -3.11 16.38
C THR A 181 4.77 -4.47 17.02
N ASP A 182 5.75 -5.01 17.72
CA ASP A 182 5.59 -6.28 18.48
C ASP A 182 4.54 -6.17 19.59
N GLU A 183 4.20 -4.94 20.01
CA GLU A 183 3.21 -4.69 21.05
C GLU A 183 1.80 -4.42 20.53
N GLY A 184 1.64 -4.20 19.21
CA GLY A 184 0.39 -3.88 18.55
C GLY A 184 0.49 -2.69 17.60
N PHE A 185 -0.63 -2.06 17.31
CA PHE A 185 -0.76 -0.91 16.45
C PHE A 185 -0.38 0.38 17.18
N LYS A 186 0.73 1.00 16.83
CA LYS A 186 1.16 2.30 17.37
C LYS A 186 0.62 3.43 16.50
N LEU A 187 -0.21 4.29 17.08
CA LEU A 187 -0.78 5.45 16.39
C LEU A 187 0.29 6.54 16.23
N LEU A 188 0.60 6.90 14.98
CA LEU A 188 1.59 7.93 14.67
C LEU A 188 0.95 9.28 14.33
N GLU A 189 -0.12 9.26 13.52
CA GLU A 189 -0.81 10.46 13.07
C GLU A 189 -2.32 10.18 12.95
N ARG A 190 -3.11 11.21 13.09
CA ARG A 190 -4.57 11.19 12.88
C ARG A 190 -4.96 12.06 11.67
N ALA A 191 -6.02 11.70 10.99
CA ALA A 191 -6.56 12.54 9.93
C ALA A 191 -7.04 13.88 10.49
N PRO A 192 -6.99 14.98 9.72
CA PRO A 192 -7.41 16.30 10.18
C PRO A 192 -8.84 16.29 10.73
N GLY A 193 -8.99 16.75 11.98
CA GLY A 193 -10.28 16.83 12.68
C GLY A 193 -10.87 15.49 13.12
N VAL A 194 -10.11 14.38 13.06
CA VAL A 194 -10.49 13.09 13.65
C VAL A 194 -9.87 12.98 15.03
N SER A 195 -10.63 12.56 16.03
CA SER A 195 -10.12 12.38 17.39
C SER A 195 -9.44 11.03 17.59
N VAL A 196 -8.61 10.91 18.61
CA VAL A 196 -7.98 9.63 19.00
C VAL A 196 -9.05 8.61 19.42
N GLU A 197 -10.09 9.07 20.10
CA GLU A 197 -11.20 8.25 20.57
C GLU A 197 -11.98 7.63 19.38
N GLU A 198 -12.18 8.39 18.30
CA GLU A 198 -12.81 7.86 17.07
C GLU A 198 -11.95 6.77 16.44
N ILE A 199 -10.63 6.93 16.41
CA ILE A 199 -9.70 5.92 15.89
C ILE A 199 -9.71 4.69 16.78
N GLN A 200 -9.70 4.85 18.10
CA GLN A 200 -9.77 3.73 19.05
C GLN A 200 -11.06 2.92 18.88
N GLN A 201 -12.20 3.59 18.72
CA GLN A 201 -13.49 2.93 18.51
C GLN A 201 -13.56 2.17 17.17
N ALA A 202 -12.85 2.67 16.16
CA ALA A 202 -12.80 2.07 14.83
C ALA A 202 -11.75 0.95 14.70
N THR A 203 -10.89 0.73 15.71
CA THR A 203 -9.80 -0.24 15.72
C THR A 203 -10.12 -1.39 16.67
N GLU A 204 -10.21 -2.64 16.17
CA GLU A 204 -10.41 -3.83 17.01
C GLU A 204 -9.12 -4.30 17.67
N GLY A 205 -8.00 -4.26 16.92
CA GLY A 205 -6.68 -4.63 17.43
C GLY A 205 -6.19 -3.66 18.51
N LYS A 206 -5.16 -4.07 19.25
CA LYS A 206 -4.58 -3.26 20.32
C LYS A 206 -3.96 -1.98 19.74
N LEU A 207 -4.55 -0.83 20.02
CA LEU A 207 -4.03 0.48 19.65
C LEU A 207 -3.22 1.09 20.79
N ILE A 208 -1.96 1.45 20.51
CA ILE A 208 -1.02 2.09 21.41
C ILE A 208 -0.99 3.57 21.08
N VAL A 209 -1.27 4.41 22.08
CA VAL A 209 -1.26 5.87 21.94
C VAL A 209 -0.24 6.43 22.92
N GLU A 210 0.79 7.09 22.42
CA GLU A 210 1.87 7.67 23.21
C GLU A 210 1.97 9.17 22.93
N GLY A 211 1.81 9.98 23.96
CA GLY A 211 1.91 11.42 23.87
C GLY A 211 0.80 12.07 23.04
N GLU A 212 1.08 13.26 22.50
CA GLU A 212 0.18 13.98 21.63
C GLU A 212 0.29 13.47 20.18
N ILE A 213 -0.82 13.07 19.61
CA ILE A 213 -0.87 12.55 18.23
C ILE A 213 -1.11 13.71 17.25
N PRO A 214 -0.13 14.02 16.38
CA PRO A 214 -0.26 15.10 15.41
C PRO A 214 -1.28 14.77 14.31
N GLU A 215 -1.80 15.81 13.68
CA GLU A 215 -2.58 15.68 12.47
C GLU A 215 -1.69 15.42 11.25
N MET A 216 -2.17 14.59 10.32
CA MET A 216 -1.51 14.37 9.03
C MET A 216 -1.39 15.71 8.27
N LYS A 217 -0.20 15.97 7.75
CA LYS A 217 0.05 17.06 6.82
C LYS A 217 -0.06 16.51 5.40
N LEU A 218 -0.94 17.07 4.58
CA LEU A 218 -1.22 16.60 3.22
C LEU A 218 -0.61 17.51 2.13
N GLY A 219 0.05 18.55 2.48
CA GLY A 219 0.64 19.49 1.53
C GLY A 219 1.98 19.98 1.99
#